data_f7eecd738e3683dfb2e965770615d5ce
#
_entry.id   f7eecd738e3683dfb2e965770615d5ce
#
_cell.length_a   1.000
_cell.length_b   1.000
_cell.length_c   1.000
_cell.angle_alpha   90.00
_cell.angle_beta   90.00
_cell.angle_gamma   90.00
#
_symmetry.space_group_name_H-M   'P 1'
#
loop_
_entity.id
_entity.type
_entity.pdbx_description
1 polymer ?
#
loop_
_entity_poly.entity_id
_entity_poly.type
_entity_poly.pdbx_seq_one_letter_code
_entity_poly.pdbx_strand_id
1 'polypeptide(L)'
;MKKLSNISGVTLIEILLGIVISVIMMGAMLTSYNVVNNSYSQVTDKAKISNQGKVVLSMIMADIRNAGFKYYGDTVKTTNEHVPILITKASNFNTACDTIDIVYGDMKYDETKTPKYTFERYKVTYSCERSKLP
;
A
#
# COMPACT_ATOMS: atom_id res chain seq x y z
N MET A 1 59.32 16.18 48.61
CA MET A 1 58.02 16.56 49.19
C MET A 1 57.02 16.71 48.05
N LYS A 2 56.06 15.78 47.96
CA LYS A 2 55.00 15.77 46.94
C LYS A 2 53.91 16.74 47.35
N LYS A 3 53.66 17.81 46.56
CA LYS A 3 52.63 18.81 46.79
C LYS A 3 51.27 18.14 46.63
N LEU A 4 50.52 17.97 47.70
CA LEU A 4 49.13 17.51 47.67
C LEU A 4 48.31 18.58 46.94
N SER A 5 47.80 18.26 45.76
CA SER A 5 46.89 19.10 45.02
C SER A 5 45.58 19.27 45.83
N ASN A 6 45.15 20.50 45.99
CA ASN A 6 43.89 20.84 46.62
C ASN A 6 42.74 20.11 45.95
N ILE A 7 42.18 19.13 46.59
CA ILE A 7 40.94 18.48 46.15
C ILE A 7 39.80 19.39 46.64
N SER A 8 39.32 20.28 45.76
CA SER A 8 38.10 21.04 46.02
C SER A 8 36.91 20.06 46.04
N GLY A 9 36.25 19.94 47.17
CA GLY A 9 35.04 19.12 47.29
C GLY A 9 33.91 19.71 46.46
N VAL A 10 33.11 18.82 45.88
CA VAL A 10 31.89 19.20 45.10
C VAL A 10 30.88 19.85 46.07
N THR A 11 30.38 21.01 45.70
CA THR A 11 29.39 21.72 46.52
C THR A 11 28.00 21.10 46.37
N LEU A 12 27.19 21.17 47.42
CA LEU A 12 25.82 20.65 47.44
C LEU A 12 24.97 21.29 46.31
N ILE A 13 25.21 22.58 46.04
CA ILE A 13 24.50 23.30 44.94
C ILE A 13 24.84 22.75 43.53
N GLU A 14 26.08 22.31 43.34
CA GLU A 14 26.54 21.76 42.07
C GLU A 14 25.86 20.42 41.78
N ILE A 15 25.70 19.55 42.79
CA ILE A 15 24.94 18.31 42.65
C ILE A 15 23.47 18.60 42.37
N LEU A 16 22.86 19.56 43.04
CA LEU A 16 21.46 19.91 42.82
C LEU A 16 21.21 20.45 41.42
N LEU A 17 22.06 21.33 40.91
CA LEU A 17 22.02 21.82 39.52
C LEU A 17 22.21 20.68 38.54
N GLY A 18 23.12 19.74 38.76
CA GLY A 18 23.36 18.60 37.92
C GLY A 18 22.09 17.71 37.77
N ILE A 19 21.41 17.45 38.88
CA ILE A 19 20.16 16.66 38.87
C ILE A 19 19.05 17.37 38.06
N VAL A 20 18.86 18.67 38.26
CA VAL A 20 17.83 19.44 37.54
C VAL A 20 18.07 19.41 36.04
N ILE A 21 19.30 19.65 35.59
CA ILE A 21 19.66 19.62 34.18
C ILE A 21 19.44 18.20 33.61
N SER A 22 19.83 17.16 34.32
CA SER A 22 19.66 15.76 33.90
C SER A 22 18.19 15.39 33.68
N VAL A 23 17.29 15.82 34.59
CA VAL A 23 15.86 15.57 34.48
C VAL A 23 15.26 16.26 33.23
N ILE A 24 15.66 17.51 32.99
CA ILE A 24 15.19 18.25 31.79
C ILE A 24 15.68 17.56 30.53
N MET A 25 16.94 17.15 30.46
CA MET A 25 17.48 16.41 29.29
C MET A 25 16.76 15.08 29.04
N MET A 26 16.48 14.33 30.11
CA MET A 26 15.75 13.05 30.00
C MET A 26 14.33 13.28 29.47
N GLY A 27 13.62 14.31 29.93
CA GLY A 27 12.31 14.69 29.41
C GLY A 27 12.33 15.04 27.90
N ALA A 28 13.33 15.81 27.48
CA ALA A 28 13.50 16.16 26.08
C ALA A 28 13.79 14.92 25.19
N MET A 29 14.60 13.98 25.67
CA MET A 29 14.87 12.71 24.98
C MET A 29 13.62 11.87 24.79
N LEU A 30 12.79 11.70 25.82
CA LEU A 30 11.55 10.93 25.74
C LEU A 30 10.58 11.55 24.74
N THR A 31 10.45 12.87 24.72
CA THR A 31 9.60 13.56 23.76
C THR A 31 10.08 13.35 22.33
N SER A 32 11.36 13.48 22.07
CA SER A 32 11.97 13.24 20.77
C SER A 32 11.76 11.81 20.29
N TYR A 33 11.94 10.82 21.18
CA TYR A 33 11.70 9.42 20.89
C TYR A 33 10.25 9.17 20.44
N ASN A 34 9.26 9.70 21.14
CA ASN A 34 7.85 9.54 20.79
C ASN A 34 7.53 10.15 19.41
N VAL A 35 8.06 11.33 19.12
CA VAL A 35 7.87 11.99 17.82
C VAL A 35 8.46 11.16 16.67
N VAL A 36 9.68 10.67 16.85
CA VAL A 36 10.37 9.84 15.85
C VAL A 36 9.61 8.53 15.62
N ASN A 37 9.18 7.86 16.69
CA ASN A 37 8.45 6.60 16.58
C ASN A 37 7.11 6.75 15.83
N ASN A 38 6.35 7.80 16.15
CA ASN A 38 5.11 8.11 15.46
C ASN A 38 5.33 8.45 13.96
N SER A 39 6.38 9.22 13.67
CA SER A 39 6.75 9.55 12.29
C SER A 39 7.16 8.31 11.51
N TYR A 40 7.92 7.42 12.12
CA TYR A 40 8.34 6.15 11.50
C TYR A 40 7.14 5.27 11.16
N SER A 41 6.19 5.12 12.10
CA SER A 41 4.96 4.36 11.85
C SER A 41 4.18 4.92 10.65
N GLN A 42 3.95 6.24 10.61
CA GLN A 42 3.24 6.89 9.50
C GLN A 42 3.94 6.72 8.15
N VAL A 43 5.27 6.83 8.11
CA VAL A 43 6.05 6.64 6.88
C VAL A 43 5.97 5.19 6.41
N THR A 44 6.05 4.23 7.33
CA THR A 44 5.95 2.80 7.02
C THR A 44 4.56 2.46 6.44
N ASP A 45 3.50 2.99 7.02
CA ASP A 45 2.14 2.75 6.54
C ASP A 45 1.90 3.37 5.16
N LYS A 46 2.38 4.59 4.93
CA LYS A 46 2.35 5.23 3.60
C LYS A 46 3.14 4.42 2.57
N ALA A 47 4.30 3.90 2.93
CA ALA A 47 5.11 3.08 2.03
C ALA A 47 4.40 1.76 1.68
N LYS A 48 3.75 1.10 2.64
CA LYS A 48 2.96 -0.12 2.41
C LYS A 48 1.81 0.15 1.44
N ILE A 49 1.02 1.21 1.68
CA ILE A 49 -0.10 1.59 0.80
C ILE A 49 0.40 1.91 -0.60
N SER A 50 1.49 2.67 -0.73
CA SER A 50 2.09 3.00 -2.03
C SER A 50 2.54 1.75 -2.79
N ASN A 51 3.19 0.81 -2.12
CA ASN A 51 3.64 -0.44 -2.74
C ASN A 51 2.47 -1.33 -3.16
N GLN A 52 1.45 -1.47 -2.32
CA GLN A 52 0.22 -2.21 -2.66
C GLN A 52 -0.48 -1.56 -3.85
N GLY A 53 -0.59 -0.23 -3.89
CA GLY A 53 -1.17 0.49 -5.01
C GLY A 53 -0.42 0.27 -6.32
N LYS A 54 0.91 0.24 -6.30
CA LYS A 54 1.72 -0.07 -7.48
C LYS A 54 1.48 -1.48 -8.00
N VAL A 55 1.37 -2.47 -7.11
CA VAL A 55 1.09 -3.86 -7.49
C VAL A 55 -0.28 -3.96 -8.15
N VAL A 56 -1.32 -3.41 -7.53
CA VAL A 56 -2.67 -3.41 -8.10
C VAL A 56 -2.70 -2.70 -9.45
N LEU A 57 -2.06 -1.54 -9.57
CA LEU A 57 -1.98 -0.80 -10.81
C LEU A 57 -1.27 -1.59 -11.91
N SER A 58 -0.18 -2.30 -11.58
CA SER A 58 0.53 -3.14 -12.55
C SER A 58 -0.32 -4.31 -13.04
N MET A 59 -1.13 -4.91 -12.18
CA MET A 59 -2.08 -5.97 -12.54
C MET A 59 -3.16 -5.43 -13.51
N ILE A 60 -3.80 -4.32 -13.16
CA ILE A 60 -4.80 -3.67 -14.01
C ILE A 60 -4.21 -3.31 -15.37
N MET A 61 -3.00 -2.75 -15.40
CA MET A 61 -2.32 -2.41 -16.65
C MET A 61 -2.00 -3.63 -17.51
N ALA A 62 -1.65 -4.77 -16.90
CA ALA A 62 -1.43 -6.01 -17.62
C ALA A 62 -2.74 -6.52 -18.26
N ASP A 63 -3.83 -6.50 -17.50
CA ASP A 63 -5.14 -6.95 -18.00
C ASP A 63 -5.68 -6.02 -19.09
N ILE A 64 -5.52 -4.70 -18.95
CA ILE A 64 -5.88 -3.74 -19.99
C ILE A 64 -5.08 -3.98 -21.29
N ARG A 65 -3.79 -4.29 -21.19
CA ARG A 65 -2.97 -4.61 -22.35
C ARG A 65 -3.43 -5.88 -23.06
N ASN A 66 -3.96 -6.84 -22.32
CA ASN A 66 -4.48 -8.09 -22.84
C ASN A 66 -5.95 -7.99 -23.26
N ALA A 67 -6.63 -6.88 -22.98
CA ALA A 67 -8.03 -6.69 -23.29
C ALA A 67 -8.31 -6.90 -24.78
N GLY A 68 -9.30 -7.73 -25.10
CA GLY A 68 -9.66 -8.07 -26.48
C GLY A 68 -8.69 -9.03 -27.19
N PHE A 69 -7.59 -9.46 -26.55
CA PHE A 69 -6.68 -10.40 -27.17
C PHE A 69 -7.36 -11.75 -27.39
N LYS A 70 -7.27 -12.23 -28.65
CA LYS A 70 -7.88 -13.49 -29.13
C LYS A 70 -9.34 -13.69 -28.71
N TYR A 71 -10.07 -12.63 -28.73
CA TYR A 71 -11.44 -12.57 -28.35
C TYR A 71 -12.35 -12.91 -29.55
N TYR A 72 -12.99 -14.07 -29.54
CA TYR A 72 -13.98 -14.49 -30.53
C TYR A 72 -15.31 -14.77 -29.81
N GLY A 73 -16.26 -13.87 -29.94
CA GLY A 73 -17.67 -14.19 -29.80
C GLY A 73 -18.48 -13.62 -28.64
N ASP A 74 -18.04 -13.41 -27.44
CA ASP A 74 -18.91 -12.88 -26.36
C ASP A 74 -18.21 -11.86 -25.51
N THR A 75 -18.37 -10.61 -25.82
CA THR A 75 -17.87 -9.46 -25.09
C THR A 75 -18.80 -9.05 -23.95
N VAL A 76 -18.34 -8.16 -23.09
CA VAL A 76 -19.23 -7.52 -22.13
C VAL A 76 -20.28 -6.75 -22.91
N LYS A 77 -21.55 -7.13 -22.77
CA LYS A 77 -22.65 -6.50 -23.50
C LYS A 77 -22.94 -5.13 -22.90
N THR A 78 -22.70 -4.09 -23.65
CA THR A 78 -23.45 -2.84 -23.50
C THR A 78 -24.56 -2.86 -24.54
N THR A 79 -25.72 -2.40 -24.21
CA THR A 79 -27.01 -2.40 -24.88
C THR A 79 -27.08 -2.75 -26.38
N ASN A 80 -26.02 -2.67 -27.19
CA ASN A 80 -25.94 -3.11 -28.58
C ASN A 80 -24.50 -3.27 -29.11
N GLU A 81 -23.48 -3.11 -28.26
CA GLU A 81 -22.07 -3.19 -28.68
C GLU A 81 -21.29 -4.15 -27.78
N HIS A 82 -20.40 -4.89 -28.39
CA HIS A 82 -19.49 -5.79 -27.70
C HIS A 82 -18.14 -5.12 -27.56
N VAL A 83 -17.73 -4.83 -26.32
CA VAL A 83 -16.47 -4.14 -26.01
C VAL A 83 -15.58 -5.00 -25.09
N PRO A 84 -14.27 -4.98 -25.30
CA PRO A 84 -13.34 -5.73 -24.44
C PRO A 84 -13.16 -5.11 -23.05
N ILE A 85 -13.47 -3.83 -22.91
CA ILE A 85 -13.38 -3.10 -21.64
C ILE A 85 -14.69 -2.34 -21.43
N LEU A 86 -15.33 -2.54 -20.29
CA LEU A 86 -16.52 -1.83 -19.88
C LEU A 86 -16.29 -1.14 -18.53
N ILE A 87 -16.53 0.16 -18.49
CA ILE A 87 -16.49 0.95 -17.25
C ILE A 87 -17.92 1.27 -16.86
N THR A 88 -18.37 0.76 -15.72
CA THR A 88 -19.70 1.03 -15.17
C THR A 88 -19.59 1.97 -13.98
N LYS A 89 -20.24 3.13 -14.08
CA LYS A 89 -20.30 4.09 -12.98
C LYS A 89 -21.24 3.58 -11.88
N ALA A 90 -20.82 3.80 -10.65
CA ALA A 90 -21.65 3.52 -9.49
C ALA A 90 -22.90 4.41 -9.48
N SER A 91 -24.06 3.84 -9.25
CA SER A 91 -25.30 4.59 -9.11
C SER A 91 -25.34 5.43 -7.83
N ASN A 92 -24.60 5.03 -6.79
CA ASN A 92 -24.50 5.74 -5.53
C ASN A 92 -23.03 5.87 -5.12
N PHE A 93 -22.50 7.09 -5.24
CA PHE A 93 -21.10 7.43 -4.94
C PHE A 93 -20.68 7.17 -3.48
N ASN A 94 -21.64 7.15 -2.55
CA ASN A 94 -21.35 6.98 -1.12
C ASN A 94 -21.16 5.52 -0.71
N THR A 95 -21.73 4.56 -1.45
CA THR A 95 -21.75 3.14 -1.07
C THR A 95 -21.02 2.22 -2.01
N ALA A 96 -20.81 2.64 -3.26
CA ALA A 96 -20.17 1.83 -4.28
C ALA A 96 -19.11 2.61 -5.06
N CYS A 97 -18.18 1.89 -5.64
CA CYS A 97 -17.19 2.44 -6.57
C CYS A 97 -17.55 2.09 -8.01
N ASP A 98 -16.97 2.83 -8.94
CA ASP A 98 -17.00 2.45 -10.35
C ASP A 98 -16.35 1.09 -10.54
N THR A 99 -16.86 0.30 -11.48
CA THR A 99 -16.32 -1.02 -11.81
C THR A 99 -15.71 -1.01 -13.19
N ILE A 100 -14.65 -1.80 -13.36
CA ILE A 100 -14.00 -2.02 -14.65
C ILE A 100 -14.07 -3.51 -14.93
N ASP A 101 -14.78 -3.88 -16.00
CA ASP A 101 -14.84 -5.23 -16.54
C ASP A 101 -13.90 -5.34 -17.74
N ILE A 102 -12.99 -6.30 -17.71
CA ILE A 102 -12.02 -6.56 -18.77
C ILE A 102 -12.20 -8.00 -19.25
N VAL A 103 -12.27 -8.20 -20.56
CA VAL A 103 -12.41 -9.52 -21.18
C VAL A 103 -11.23 -9.77 -22.10
N TYR A 104 -10.58 -10.92 -21.94
CA TYR A 104 -9.53 -11.41 -22.84
C TYR A 104 -9.53 -12.93 -22.92
N GLY A 105 -8.91 -13.47 -23.98
CA GLY A 105 -8.68 -14.90 -24.12
C GLY A 105 -7.29 -15.27 -23.65
N ASP A 106 -7.18 -16.40 -22.94
CA ASP A 106 -5.90 -16.99 -22.59
C ASP A 106 -5.75 -18.35 -23.25
N MET A 107 -4.52 -18.75 -23.51
CA MET A 107 -4.19 -20.00 -24.14
C MET A 107 -3.78 -21.03 -23.09
N LYS A 108 -4.60 -22.05 -22.93
CA LYS A 108 -4.33 -23.14 -21.99
C LYS A 108 -3.78 -24.34 -22.76
N TYR A 109 -2.68 -24.88 -22.26
CA TYR A 109 -2.11 -26.11 -22.74
C TYR A 109 -2.69 -27.30 -21.98
N ASP A 110 -3.22 -28.28 -22.70
CA ASP A 110 -3.75 -29.52 -22.13
C ASP A 110 -3.25 -30.71 -22.96
N GLU A 111 -2.41 -31.54 -22.38
CA GLU A 111 -1.83 -32.70 -23.04
C GLU A 111 -2.85 -33.74 -23.46
N THR A 112 -4.02 -33.75 -22.80
CA THR A 112 -5.06 -34.77 -23.01
C THR A 112 -6.01 -34.41 -24.13
N LYS A 113 -5.96 -33.19 -24.63
CA LYS A 113 -6.88 -32.69 -25.71
C LYS A 113 -6.21 -32.58 -27.07
N THR A 114 -7.02 -32.70 -28.10
CA THR A 114 -6.62 -32.45 -29.48
C THR A 114 -7.58 -31.39 -30.07
N PRO A 115 -7.12 -30.17 -30.35
CA PRO A 115 -5.74 -29.67 -30.28
C PRO A 115 -5.29 -29.45 -28.81
N LYS A 116 -3.98 -29.59 -28.58
CA LYS A 116 -3.36 -29.44 -27.23
C LYS A 116 -3.49 -28.03 -26.66
N TYR A 117 -3.77 -27.05 -27.48
CA TYR A 117 -3.98 -25.66 -27.09
C TYR A 117 -5.44 -25.29 -27.23
N THR A 118 -6.06 -24.87 -26.15
CA THR A 118 -7.43 -24.35 -26.12
C THR A 118 -7.43 -22.91 -25.65
N PHE A 119 -8.33 -22.08 -26.20
CA PHE A 119 -8.53 -20.73 -25.74
C PHE A 119 -9.65 -20.71 -24.71
N GLU A 120 -9.33 -20.23 -23.53
CA GLU A 120 -10.33 -19.96 -22.48
C GLU A 120 -10.53 -18.44 -22.38
N ARG A 121 -11.78 -18.04 -22.17
CA ARG A 121 -12.13 -16.65 -21.95
C ARG A 121 -12.05 -16.32 -20.46
N TYR A 122 -11.39 -15.23 -20.15
CA TYR A 122 -11.36 -14.68 -18.82
C TYR A 122 -12.06 -13.34 -18.77
N LYS A 123 -12.92 -13.17 -17.75
CA LYS A 123 -13.51 -11.89 -17.39
C LYS A 123 -12.95 -11.50 -16.02
N VAL A 124 -12.28 -10.37 -15.96
CA VAL A 124 -11.77 -9.79 -14.72
C VAL A 124 -12.58 -8.55 -14.39
N THR A 125 -13.13 -8.50 -13.18
CA THR A 125 -13.89 -7.35 -12.68
C THR A 125 -13.12 -6.70 -11.54
N TYR A 126 -12.75 -5.45 -11.72
CA TYR A 126 -12.17 -4.62 -10.65
C TYR A 126 -13.26 -3.76 -10.06
N SER A 127 -13.50 -3.93 -8.77
CA SER A 127 -14.46 -3.13 -7.99
C SER A 127 -13.89 -2.86 -6.61
N CYS A 128 -14.36 -1.81 -5.94
CA CYS A 128 -14.07 -1.57 -4.54
C CYS A 128 -15.37 -1.53 -3.73
N GLU A 129 -15.32 -2.01 -2.51
CA GLU A 129 -16.39 -1.91 -1.53
C GLU A 129 -16.04 -0.80 -0.54
N ARG A 130 -16.72 0.36 -0.63
CA ARG A 130 -16.45 1.50 0.26
C ARG A 130 -16.79 1.22 1.72
N SER A 131 -17.68 0.27 1.99
CA SER A 131 -18.03 -0.15 3.35
C SER A 131 -16.85 -0.77 4.13
N LYS A 132 -15.77 -1.15 3.44
CA LYS A 132 -14.57 -1.76 4.03
C LYS A 132 -13.36 -0.82 4.05
N LEU A 133 -13.51 0.42 3.60
CA LEU A 133 -12.46 1.42 3.73
C LEU A 133 -12.47 1.98 5.16
N PRO A 134 -11.30 2.02 5.83
CA PRO A 134 -11.17 2.56 7.19
C PRO A 134 -11.46 4.05 7.25
#